data_ac740c693c715ac1095f3f0a684cc2a3
#
_entry.id   ac740c693c715ac1095f3f0a684cc2a3
#
_cell.length_a   1.000
_cell.length_b   1.000
_cell.length_c   1.000
_cell.angle_alpha   90.00
_cell.angle_beta   90.00
_cell.angle_gamma   90.00
#
_symmetry.space_group_name_H-M   'P 1'
#
loop_
_entity.id
_entity.type
_entity.pdbx_description
1 polymer ?
#
loop_
_entity_poly.entity_id
_entity_poly.type
_entity_poly.pdbx_seq_one_letter_code
_entity_poly.pdbx_strand_id
1 'polypeptide(L)'
;MKEIYISGITKWAPGLSDDEALWQSWVNDDITGAQIEQTKESPKLEYTDPLFRRRLSQITKMTVHVVHSLLEKTHVSKETKIVFISLRGEIEREFTINKGIIEDGMILPAGFSLSVFNTPVSSATLAFGLKGGYSVLYPSKNDFSEAFKAAVAPVLAGTEKEIILVYADELVPDVYGDKRPEENIPLAFACLVSSQQKDKNIVLEDFSNVGKSPVEFLRFLLK
;
A
#
# COMPACT_ATOMS: atom_id res chain seq x y z
N MET A 1 -8.50 -16.25 -20.73
CA MET A 1 -8.45 -15.86 -19.30
C MET A 1 -9.55 -14.84 -19.05
N LYS A 2 -10.14 -14.76 -17.87
CA LYS A 2 -11.12 -13.68 -17.59
C LYS A 2 -10.34 -12.38 -17.44
N GLU A 3 -10.80 -11.33 -18.10
CA GLU A 3 -10.26 -9.98 -17.95
C GLU A 3 -10.55 -9.42 -16.56
N ILE A 4 -9.65 -8.62 -16.04
CA ILE A 4 -9.88 -7.80 -14.87
C ILE A 4 -9.67 -6.32 -15.22
N TYR A 5 -10.40 -5.48 -14.53
CA TYR A 5 -10.46 -4.04 -14.76
C TYR A 5 -9.93 -3.31 -13.54
N ILE A 6 -8.94 -2.43 -13.73
CA ILE A 6 -8.36 -1.61 -12.66
C ILE A 6 -8.82 -0.18 -12.83
N SER A 7 -9.28 0.44 -11.75
CA SER A 7 -9.75 1.83 -11.73
C SER A 7 -9.47 2.50 -10.39
N GLY A 8 -9.68 3.82 -10.32
CA GLY A 8 -9.60 4.57 -9.07
C GLY A 8 -8.19 4.63 -8.46
N ILE A 9 -7.14 4.62 -9.28
CA ILE A 9 -5.76 4.56 -8.79
C ILE A 9 -5.45 5.77 -7.93
N THR A 10 -4.94 5.53 -6.73
CA THR A 10 -4.42 6.52 -5.78
C THR A 10 -3.04 6.11 -5.31
N LYS A 11 -2.20 7.07 -5.00
CA LYS A 11 -0.79 6.85 -4.71
C LYS A 11 -0.26 7.93 -3.78
N TRP A 12 0.77 7.60 -3.01
CA TRP A 12 1.50 8.53 -2.18
C TRP A 12 2.93 8.02 -1.93
N ALA A 13 3.90 8.90 -2.00
CA ALA A 13 5.29 8.64 -1.64
C ALA A 13 5.97 9.93 -1.17
N PRO A 14 7.02 9.87 -0.32
CA PRO A 14 7.84 11.03 0.01
C PRO A 14 8.40 11.71 -1.22
N GLY A 15 8.42 13.04 -1.21
CA GLY A 15 8.91 13.86 -2.33
C GLY A 15 7.90 14.03 -3.48
N LEU A 16 6.93 13.12 -3.63
CA LEU A 16 5.89 13.21 -4.66
C LEU A 16 4.53 13.61 -4.07
N SER A 17 4.23 13.20 -2.85
CA SER A 17 2.97 13.48 -2.14
C SER A 17 1.72 13.26 -3.01
N ASP A 18 0.83 14.26 -3.10
CA ASP A 18 -0.37 14.25 -3.95
C ASP A 18 -0.18 15.05 -5.25
N ASP A 19 1.05 15.45 -5.59
CA ASP A 19 1.35 16.28 -6.77
C ASP A 19 1.36 15.43 -8.05
N GLU A 20 0.32 15.59 -8.87
CA GLU A 20 0.17 14.82 -10.10
C GLU A 20 1.26 15.13 -11.14
N ALA A 21 1.79 16.35 -11.16
CA ALA A 21 2.86 16.71 -12.09
C ALA A 21 4.17 16.02 -11.73
N LEU A 22 4.49 15.90 -10.42
CA LEU A 22 5.64 15.13 -9.95
C LEU A 22 5.47 13.64 -10.27
N TRP A 23 4.28 13.07 -10.09
CA TRP A 23 4.00 11.68 -10.45
C TRP A 23 4.17 11.44 -11.97
N GLN A 24 3.69 12.34 -12.81
CA GLN A 24 3.90 12.25 -14.25
C GLN A 24 5.38 12.35 -14.64
N SER A 25 6.14 13.24 -13.98
CA SER A 25 7.60 13.31 -14.15
C SER A 25 8.28 12.01 -13.74
N TRP A 26 7.90 11.42 -12.60
CA TRP A 26 8.43 10.15 -12.11
C TRP A 26 8.14 8.97 -13.05
N VAL A 27 6.98 8.94 -13.69
CA VAL A 27 6.61 7.89 -14.65
C VAL A 27 7.38 7.98 -15.96
N ASN A 28 7.57 9.22 -16.45
CA ASN A 28 8.08 9.46 -17.79
C ASN A 28 9.62 9.47 -17.88
N ASP A 29 10.31 9.75 -16.78
CA ASP A 29 11.77 9.85 -16.76
C ASP A 29 12.36 9.19 -15.50
N ASP A 30 13.03 8.05 -15.70
CA ASP A 30 13.64 7.26 -14.63
C ASP A 30 14.93 7.88 -14.06
N ILE A 31 15.57 8.80 -14.79
CA ILE A 31 16.90 9.30 -14.45
C ILE A 31 16.87 10.76 -13.99
N THR A 32 16.18 11.61 -14.73
CA THR A 32 16.13 13.06 -14.48
C THR A 32 14.79 13.55 -13.98
N GLY A 33 13.78 12.67 -13.99
CA GLY A 33 12.44 12.95 -13.47
C GLY A 33 12.41 13.07 -11.95
N ALA A 34 11.24 13.41 -11.42
CA ALA A 34 11.02 13.41 -9.99
C ALA A 34 11.29 12.03 -9.39
N GLN A 35 11.85 11.99 -8.18
CA GLN A 35 12.23 10.76 -7.51
C GLN A 35 11.48 10.60 -6.19
N ILE A 36 11.19 9.36 -5.82
CA ILE A 36 10.70 9.06 -4.47
C ILE A 36 11.85 9.23 -3.49
N GLU A 37 11.64 10.10 -2.50
CA GLU A 37 12.66 10.36 -1.47
C GLU A 37 12.69 9.23 -0.44
N GLN A 38 13.89 8.82 -0.05
CA GLN A 38 14.09 7.83 1.03
C GLN A 38 14.05 8.52 2.40
N THR A 39 12.90 9.09 2.74
CA THR A 39 12.68 9.81 3.99
C THR A 39 11.51 9.21 4.78
N LYS A 40 11.40 9.60 6.06
CA LYS A 40 10.26 9.24 6.92
C LYS A 40 9.08 10.22 6.78
N GLU A 41 9.05 11.03 5.73
CA GLU A 41 7.89 11.85 5.42
C GLU A 41 6.64 10.99 5.31
N SER A 42 5.51 11.52 5.73
CA SER A 42 4.22 10.83 5.69
C SER A 42 3.06 11.80 5.53
N PRO A 43 1.92 11.38 4.97
CA PRO A 43 0.75 12.24 4.82
C PRO A 43 0.23 12.72 6.17
N LYS A 44 -0.30 13.95 6.20
CA LYS A 44 -0.74 14.62 7.46
C LYS A 44 -2.04 14.07 8.03
N LEU A 45 -2.90 13.45 7.22
CA LEU A 45 -4.20 12.85 7.60
C LEU A 45 -5.12 13.82 8.37
N GLU A 46 -5.23 15.08 7.93
CA GLU A 46 -5.97 16.11 8.66
C GLU A 46 -7.46 15.79 8.83
N TYR A 47 -8.00 14.92 7.97
CA TYR A 47 -9.37 14.40 8.00
C TYR A 47 -9.62 13.31 9.06
N THR A 48 -8.60 12.92 9.83
CA THR A 48 -8.71 11.92 10.89
C THR A 48 -8.57 12.54 12.29
N ASP A 49 -9.02 11.80 13.31
CA ASP A 49 -8.85 12.21 14.70
C ASP A 49 -7.35 12.41 15.06
N PRO A 50 -6.98 13.50 15.77
CA PRO A 50 -5.58 13.77 16.12
C PRO A 50 -4.92 12.70 17.00
N LEU A 51 -5.66 12.07 17.91
CA LEU A 51 -5.12 11.01 18.78
C LEU A 51 -4.88 9.73 17.98
N PHE A 52 -5.76 9.44 17.01
CA PHE A 52 -5.57 8.33 16.09
C PHE A 52 -4.30 8.52 15.27
N ARG A 53 -4.15 9.63 14.52
CA ARG A 53 -3.01 9.85 13.62
C ARG A 53 -1.65 9.94 14.29
N ARG A 54 -1.58 10.38 15.57
CA ARG A 54 -0.32 10.44 16.33
C ARG A 54 0.30 9.07 16.59
N ARG A 55 -0.50 8.02 16.56
CA ARG A 55 -0.09 6.64 16.89
C ARG A 55 0.36 5.87 15.67
N LEU A 56 0.14 6.40 14.45
CA LEU A 56 0.39 5.72 13.21
C LEU A 56 1.85 5.85 12.77
N SER A 57 2.42 4.75 12.28
CA SER A 57 3.70 4.68 11.57
C SER A 57 3.61 5.32 10.19
N GLN A 58 4.75 5.41 9.48
CA GLN A 58 4.79 5.90 8.11
C GLN A 58 3.91 5.02 7.19
N ILE A 59 4.13 3.70 7.19
CA ILE A 59 3.36 2.77 6.35
C ILE A 59 1.86 2.86 6.64
N THR A 60 1.47 2.92 7.92
CA THR A 60 0.06 3.03 8.27
C THR A 60 -0.55 4.35 7.83
N LYS A 61 0.14 5.48 7.96
CA LYS A 61 -0.33 6.77 7.46
C LYS A 61 -0.50 6.78 5.96
N MET A 62 0.48 6.25 5.20
CA MET A 62 0.39 6.14 3.76
C MET A 62 -0.78 5.24 3.34
N THR A 63 -0.96 4.09 4.00
CA THR A 63 -2.09 3.18 3.75
C THR A 63 -3.44 3.86 3.98
N VAL A 64 -3.63 4.53 5.12
CA VAL A 64 -4.85 5.28 5.44
C VAL A 64 -5.11 6.35 4.38
N HIS A 65 -4.07 7.05 3.95
CA HIS A 65 -4.17 8.12 2.94
C HIS A 65 -4.64 7.61 1.58
N VAL A 66 -3.99 6.58 1.03
CA VAL A 66 -4.36 6.07 -0.30
C VAL A 66 -5.74 5.41 -0.32
N VAL A 67 -6.15 4.77 0.80
CA VAL A 67 -7.50 4.23 0.94
C VAL A 67 -8.53 5.36 1.02
N HIS A 68 -8.28 6.41 1.81
CA HIS A 68 -9.15 7.60 1.85
C HIS A 68 -9.34 8.20 0.47
N SER A 69 -8.23 8.49 -0.22
CA SER A 69 -8.25 9.08 -1.56
C SER A 69 -8.99 8.20 -2.57
N LEU A 70 -8.91 6.87 -2.44
CA LEU A 70 -9.67 5.94 -3.27
C LEU A 70 -11.18 6.05 -3.00
N LEU A 71 -11.57 6.08 -1.73
CA LEU A 71 -12.99 6.21 -1.33
C LEU A 71 -13.60 7.53 -1.80
N GLU A 72 -12.84 8.63 -1.79
CA GLU A 72 -13.27 9.93 -2.31
C GLU A 72 -13.41 9.93 -3.84
N LYS A 73 -12.54 9.21 -4.55
CA LYS A 73 -12.56 9.14 -6.02
C LYS A 73 -13.59 8.14 -6.58
N THR A 74 -14.04 7.19 -5.76
CA THR A 74 -14.85 6.06 -6.23
C THR A 74 -16.07 5.84 -5.34
N HIS A 75 -17.12 5.26 -5.92
CA HIS A 75 -18.33 4.86 -5.16
C HIS A 75 -18.24 3.39 -4.74
N VAL A 76 -17.13 3.02 -4.10
CA VAL A 76 -16.95 1.64 -3.62
C VAL A 76 -17.79 1.38 -2.37
N SER A 77 -18.37 0.19 -2.29
CA SER A 77 -19.17 -0.22 -1.12
C SER A 77 -18.29 -0.39 0.11
N LYS A 78 -18.82 -0.05 1.29
CA LYS A 78 -18.16 -0.36 2.56
C LYS A 78 -18.05 -1.86 2.84
N GLU A 79 -18.80 -2.67 2.13
CA GLU A 79 -18.74 -4.14 2.18
C GLU A 79 -17.70 -4.72 1.20
N THR A 80 -16.97 -3.89 0.46
CA THR A 80 -15.92 -4.35 -0.45
C THR A 80 -14.70 -4.79 0.36
N LYS A 81 -14.20 -6.00 0.07
CA LYS A 81 -13.01 -6.57 0.70
C LYS A 81 -11.76 -5.80 0.33
N ILE A 82 -10.85 -5.63 1.28
CA ILE A 82 -9.50 -5.09 1.04
C ILE A 82 -8.50 -6.24 0.98
N VAL A 83 -7.61 -6.21 -0.01
CA VAL A 83 -6.41 -7.05 -0.05
C VAL A 83 -5.20 -6.15 0.06
N PHE A 84 -4.48 -6.29 1.16
CA PHE A 84 -3.28 -5.53 1.48
C PHE A 84 -2.03 -6.36 1.16
N ILE A 85 -1.13 -5.80 0.37
CA ILE A 85 0.16 -6.39 0.03
C ILE A 85 1.25 -5.53 0.64
N SER A 86 2.19 -6.15 1.34
CA SER A 86 3.38 -5.50 1.88
C SER A 86 4.54 -6.47 1.89
N LEU A 87 5.75 -5.99 1.64
CA LEU A 87 6.98 -6.78 1.76
C LEU A 87 7.52 -6.79 3.19
N ARG A 88 7.14 -5.82 4.02
CA ARG A 88 7.81 -5.56 5.29
C ARG A 88 6.87 -5.29 6.46
N GLY A 89 5.64 -4.84 6.22
CA GLY A 89 4.71 -4.46 7.28
C GLY A 89 5.26 -3.32 8.14
N GLU A 90 4.98 -3.34 9.42
CA GLU A 90 5.38 -2.35 10.45
C GLU A 90 6.85 -2.53 10.91
N ILE A 91 7.79 -2.66 9.97
CA ILE A 91 9.19 -3.06 10.27
C ILE A 91 9.92 -2.06 11.18
N GLU A 92 9.70 -0.77 11.03
CA GLU A 92 10.31 0.26 11.89
C GLU A 92 9.82 0.13 13.33
N ARG A 93 8.53 -0.10 13.50
CA ARG A 93 7.93 -0.30 14.82
C ARG A 93 8.36 -1.61 15.45
N GLU A 94 8.39 -2.68 14.68
CA GLU A 94 8.86 -3.99 15.14
C GLU A 94 10.32 -3.90 15.59
N PHE A 95 11.17 -3.22 14.82
CA PHE A 95 12.55 -2.97 15.22
C PHE A 95 12.63 -2.20 16.54
N THR A 96 11.86 -1.12 16.70
CA THR A 96 11.86 -0.31 17.93
C THR A 96 11.45 -1.13 19.16
N ILE A 97 10.46 -2.02 19.00
CA ILE A 97 10.01 -2.91 20.08
C ILE A 97 11.09 -3.92 20.43
N ASN A 98 11.65 -4.60 19.43
CA ASN A 98 12.71 -5.58 19.64
C ASN A 98 13.94 -4.97 20.32
N LYS A 99 14.31 -3.75 19.92
CA LYS A 99 15.37 -2.98 20.58
C LYS A 99 15.05 -2.71 22.05
N GLY A 100 13.85 -2.23 22.37
CA GLY A 100 13.44 -1.99 23.76
C GLY A 100 13.43 -3.26 24.62
N ILE A 101 13.04 -4.41 24.05
CA ILE A 101 13.10 -5.70 24.75
C ILE A 101 14.56 -6.06 25.09
N ILE A 102 15.45 -5.90 24.12
CA ILE A 102 16.87 -6.31 24.25
C ILE A 102 17.63 -5.37 25.20
N GLU A 103 17.44 -4.06 25.06
CA GLU A 103 18.20 -3.05 25.81
C GLU A 103 17.60 -2.75 27.19
N ASP A 104 16.26 -2.65 27.28
CA ASP A 104 15.58 -2.18 28.49
C ASP A 104 14.80 -3.29 29.23
N GLY A 105 14.64 -4.46 28.62
CA GLY A 105 13.85 -5.57 29.16
C GLY A 105 12.34 -5.24 29.24
N MET A 106 11.86 -4.22 28.51
CA MET A 106 10.48 -3.73 28.59
C MET A 106 9.81 -3.62 27.23
N ILE A 107 8.50 -3.85 27.22
CA ILE A 107 7.64 -3.60 26.08
C ILE A 107 6.58 -2.57 26.47
N LEU A 108 6.42 -1.53 25.67
CA LEU A 108 5.29 -0.64 25.79
C LEU A 108 4.05 -1.26 25.15
N PRO A 109 2.98 -1.60 25.89
CA PRO A 109 1.81 -2.30 25.35
C PRO A 109 1.17 -1.60 24.14
N ALA A 110 1.13 -0.26 24.18
CA ALA A 110 0.59 0.53 23.08
C ALA A 110 1.41 0.43 21.78
N GLY A 111 2.74 0.27 21.88
CA GLY A 111 3.61 0.02 20.74
C GLY A 111 3.40 -1.38 20.18
N PHE A 112 3.37 -2.38 21.04
CA PHE A 112 3.21 -3.78 20.67
C PHE A 112 1.88 -4.02 19.92
N SER A 113 0.77 -3.47 20.38
CA SER A 113 -0.54 -3.66 19.75
C SER A 113 -0.63 -3.12 18.31
N LEU A 114 0.30 -2.28 17.89
CA LEU A 114 0.36 -1.68 16.55
C LEU A 114 1.56 -2.16 15.72
N SER A 115 2.30 -3.18 16.16
CA SER A 115 3.47 -3.70 15.43
C SER A 115 3.16 -4.89 14.52
N VAL A 116 1.91 -5.32 14.49
CA VAL A 116 1.53 -6.48 13.69
C VAL A 116 1.36 -6.12 12.21
N PHE A 117 1.66 -7.08 11.36
CA PHE A 117 1.73 -6.91 9.90
C PHE A 117 0.43 -6.36 9.27
N ASN A 118 -0.71 -6.60 9.88
CA ASN A 118 -2.02 -6.11 9.42
C ASN A 118 -2.41 -4.73 9.98
N THR A 119 -1.59 -4.09 10.81
CA THR A 119 -1.90 -2.78 11.41
C THR A 119 -2.27 -1.73 10.36
N PRO A 120 -1.55 -1.59 9.22
CA PRO A 120 -1.88 -0.58 8.22
C PRO A 120 -3.31 -0.71 7.69
N VAL A 121 -3.67 -1.90 7.22
CA VAL A 121 -4.99 -2.14 6.64
C VAL A 121 -6.10 -2.14 7.70
N SER A 122 -5.85 -2.67 8.90
CA SER A 122 -6.84 -2.62 9.98
C SER A 122 -7.12 -1.19 10.43
N SER A 123 -6.09 -0.33 10.49
CA SER A 123 -6.26 1.09 10.79
C SER A 123 -7.11 1.81 9.74
N ALA A 124 -6.90 1.53 8.46
CA ALA A 124 -7.73 2.08 7.38
C ALA A 124 -9.18 1.59 7.47
N THR A 125 -9.41 0.29 7.72
CA THR A 125 -10.77 -0.26 7.87
C THR A 125 -11.52 0.38 9.03
N LEU A 126 -10.85 0.58 10.16
CA LEU A 126 -11.43 1.26 11.33
C LEU A 126 -11.73 2.72 11.06
N ALA A 127 -10.79 3.45 10.45
CA ALA A 127 -10.94 4.88 10.18
C ALA A 127 -12.15 5.20 9.28
N PHE A 128 -12.44 4.32 8.31
CA PHE A 128 -13.50 4.58 7.30
C PHE A 128 -14.73 3.68 7.45
N GLY A 129 -14.77 2.84 8.47
CA GLY A 129 -15.91 1.94 8.74
C GLY A 129 -16.12 0.93 7.61
N LEU A 130 -15.04 0.39 7.04
CA LEU A 130 -15.11 -0.66 6.03
C LEU A 130 -15.37 -2.01 6.68
N LYS A 131 -16.33 -2.77 6.15
CA LYS A 131 -16.88 -3.98 6.78
C LYS A 131 -16.69 -5.25 5.97
N GLY A 132 -16.21 -5.15 4.72
CA GLY A 132 -16.00 -6.29 3.83
C GLY A 132 -14.89 -7.25 4.28
N GLY A 133 -14.19 -6.91 5.35
CA GLY A 133 -13.02 -7.65 5.82
C GLY A 133 -11.77 -7.34 4.99
N TYR A 134 -10.64 -7.91 5.42
CA TYR A 134 -9.39 -7.77 4.69
C TYR A 134 -8.57 -9.06 4.70
N SER A 135 -7.70 -9.18 3.71
CA SER A 135 -6.63 -10.18 3.65
C SER A 135 -5.29 -9.46 3.56
N VAL A 136 -4.25 -10.08 4.11
CA VAL A 136 -2.89 -9.56 4.06
C VAL A 136 -2.02 -10.58 3.35
N LEU A 137 -1.26 -10.12 2.36
CA LEU A 137 -0.39 -10.95 1.55
C LEU A 137 1.05 -10.46 1.64
N TYR A 138 1.95 -11.40 1.87
CA TYR A 138 3.39 -11.22 1.76
C TYR A 138 3.86 -11.86 0.46
N PRO A 139 4.51 -11.11 -0.45
CA PRO A 139 5.01 -11.66 -1.71
C PRO A 139 6.12 -12.70 -1.49
N SER A 140 5.93 -13.89 -2.03
CA SER A 140 6.95 -14.93 -2.04
C SER A 140 8.16 -14.47 -2.83
N LYS A 141 9.38 -14.64 -2.30
CA LYS A 141 10.63 -14.23 -2.96
C LYS A 141 10.68 -12.77 -3.40
N ASN A 142 9.97 -11.88 -2.70
CA ASN A 142 9.82 -10.47 -3.07
C ASN A 142 9.22 -10.26 -4.48
N ASP A 143 8.50 -11.23 -5.00
CA ASP A 143 7.84 -11.14 -6.31
C ASP A 143 6.42 -10.61 -6.15
N PHE A 144 6.24 -9.30 -6.41
CA PHE A 144 4.94 -8.63 -6.31
C PHE A 144 3.88 -9.28 -7.22
N SER A 145 4.28 -9.79 -8.39
CA SER A 145 3.33 -10.39 -9.33
C SER A 145 2.62 -11.62 -8.75
N GLU A 146 3.30 -12.39 -7.92
CA GLU A 146 2.70 -13.57 -7.27
C GLU A 146 1.67 -13.16 -6.21
N ALA A 147 1.97 -12.13 -5.41
CA ALA A 147 1.00 -11.59 -4.46
C ALA A 147 -0.20 -10.95 -5.17
N PHE A 148 0.04 -10.24 -6.28
CA PHE A 148 -1.05 -9.67 -7.10
C PHE A 148 -1.98 -10.75 -7.65
N LYS A 149 -1.44 -11.84 -8.22
CA LYS A 149 -2.24 -12.98 -8.71
C LYS A 149 -3.09 -13.59 -7.59
N ALA A 150 -2.50 -13.77 -6.40
CA ALA A 150 -3.23 -14.25 -5.23
C ALA A 150 -4.33 -13.27 -4.80
N ALA A 151 -4.05 -11.96 -4.82
CA ALA A 151 -4.99 -10.92 -4.45
C ALA A 151 -6.24 -10.89 -5.35
N VAL A 152 -6.06 -11.06 -6.67
CA VAL A 152 -7.16 -10.99 -7.64
C VAL A 152 -7.89 -12.31 -7.85
N ALA A 153 -7.39 -13.41 -7.29
CA ALA A 153 -7.99 -14.74 -7.43
C ALA A 153 -9.49 -14.80 -7.09
N PRO A 154 -10.00 -14.15 -6.01
CA PRO A 154 -11.42 -14.12 -5.72
C PRO A 154 -12.26 -13.44 -6.81
N VAL A 155 -11.72 -12.39 -7.44
CA VAL A 155 -12.38 -11.69 -8.56
C VAL A 155 -12.43 -12.59 -9.80
N LEU A 156 -11.33 -13.25 -10.13
CA LEU A 156 -11.26 -14.20 -11.24
C LEU A 156 -12.16 -15.43 -11.03
N ALA A 157 -12.24 -15.90 -9.80
CA ALA A 157 -13.13 -17.01 -9.43
C ALA A 157 -14.62 -16.61 -9.42
N GLY A 158 -14.92 -15.30 -9.34
CA GLY A 158 -16.28 -14.78 -9.27
C GLY A 158 -16.89 -14.85 -7.88
N THR A 159 -16.08 -15.10 -6.84
CA THR A 159 -16.52 -15.06 -5.43
C THR A 159 -16.61 -13.64 -4.89
N GLU A 160 -15.82 -12.73 -5.45
CA GLU A 160 -15.92 -11.28 -5.23
C GLU A 160 -16.17 -10.60 -6.58
N LYS A 161 -17.03 -9.60 -6.60
CA LYS A 161 -17.27 -8.76 -7.79
C LYS A 161 -16.13 -7.77 -8.00
N GLU A 162 -15.62 -7.25 -6.90
CA GLU A 162 -14.52 -6.29 -6.84
C GLU A 162 -13.80 -6.36 -5.49
N ILE A 163 -12.57 -5.91 -5.49
CA ILE A 163 -11.74 -5.75 -4.28
C ILE A 163 -11.04 -4.40 -4.30
N ILE A 164 -10.73 -3.87 -3.14
CA ILE A 164 -9.75 -2.79 -2.98
C ILE A 164 -8.39 -3.46 -2.83
N LEU A 165 -7.50 -3.25 -3.80
CA LEU A 165 -6.10 -3.65 -3.70
C LEU A 165 -5.29 -2.48 -3.12
N VAL A 166 -4.52 -2.76 -2.08
CA VAL A 166 -3.63 -1.78 -1.44
C VAL A 166 -2.23 -2.36 -1.33
N TYR A 167 -1.25 -1.58 -1.70
CA TYR A 167 0.16 -1.84 -1.41
C TYR A 167 0.72 -0.72 -0.56
N ALA A 168 1.53 -1.06 0.44
CA ALA A 168 2.36 -0.09 1.13
C ALA A 168 3.59 -0.74 1.75
N ASP A 169 4.72 -0.02 1.70
CA ASP A 169 5.94 -0.30 2.46
C ASP A 169 6.57 1.00 2.93
N GLU A 170 7.26 0.95 4.07
CA GLU A 170 8.04 2.03 4.65
C GLU A 170 9.54 1.76 4.55
N LEU A 171 10.35 2.72 4.95
CA LEU A 171 11.80 2.54 4.99
C LEU A 171 12.19 1.45 5.98
N VAL A 172 13.12 0.60 5.54
CA VAL A 172 13.74 -0.40 6.42
C VAL A 172 14.82 0.28 7.26
N PRO A 173 14.85 0.07 8.57
CA PRO A 173 15.92 0.58 9.44
C PRO A 173 17.32 0.14 9.00
N ASP A 174 18.29 1.05 9.09
CA ASP A 174 19.68 0.82 8.64
C ASP A 174 20.36 -0.37 9.32
N VAL A 175 19.93 -0.70 10.54
CA VAL A 175 20.46 -1.85 11.29
C VAL A 175 20.30 -3.19 10.56
N TYR A 176 19.34 -3.30 9.65
CA TYR A 176 19.16 -4.50 8.81
C TYR A 176 20.16 -4.61 7.64
N GLY A 177 21.19 -3.77 7.63
CA GLY A 177 22.29 -3.78 6.68
C GLY A 177 22.02 -3.01 5.40
N ASP A 178 22.97 -3.08 4.48
CA ASP A 178 22.89 -2.40 3.20
C ASP A 178 21.72 -2.91 2.36
N LYS A 179 20.92 -1.98 1.92
CA LYS A 179 19.79 -2.25 1.04
C LYS A 179 20.03 -1.60 -0.29
N ARG A 180 19.64 -2.28 -1.34
CA ARG A 180 19.63 -1.66 -2.64
C ARG A 180 18.64 -0.49 -2.61
N PRO A 181 19.04 0.73 -3.00
CA PRO A 181 18.15 1.90 -2.95
C PRO A 181 16.80 1.66 -3.64
N GLU A 182 16.81 0.94 -4.76
CA GLU A 182 15.62 0.60 -5.53
C GLU A 182 14.67 -0.38 -4.80
N GLU A 183 15.14 -1.07 -3.77
CA GLU A 183 14.32 -1.98 -2.95
C GLU A 183 13.83 -1.33 -1.65
N ASN A 184 14.43 -0.22 -1.23
CA ASN A 184 14.09 0.47 0.02
C ASN A 184 13.31 1.77 -0.27
N ILE A 185 12.16 1.63 -0.93
CA ILE A 185 11.34 2.75 -1.38
C ILE A 185 10.07 2.83 -0.55
N PRO A 186 9.87 3.92 0.24
CA PRO A 186 8.61 4.16 0.93
C PRO A 186 7.54 4.57 -0.10
N LEU A 187 6.54 3.71 -0.27
CA LEU A 187 5.53 3.86 -1.31
C LEU A 187 4.22 3.25 -0.84
N ALA A 188 3.11 3.90 -1.15
CA ALA A 188 1.79 3.31 -1.07
C ALA A 188 0.96 3.63 -2.30
N PHE A 189 0.11 2.68 -2.69
CA PHE A 189 -0.95 2.91 -3.67
C PHE A 189 -2.17 2.05 -3.36
N ALA A 190 -3.32 2.49 -3.86
CA ALA A 190 -4.54 1.72 -3.84
C ALA A 190 -5.25 1.80 -5.19
N CYS A 191 -5.97 0.74 -5.54
CA CYS A 191 -6.83 0.72 -6.72
C CYS A 191 -8.01 -0.22 -6.49
N LEU A 192 -9.06 -0.03 -7.29
CA LEU A 192 -10.18 -0.94 -7.37
C LEU A 192 -9.94 -1.95 -8.48
N VAL A 193 -10.03 -3.24 -8.16
CA VAL A 193 -9.92 -4.33 -9.11
C VAL A 193 -11.29 -5.01 -9.22
N SER A 194 -11.83 -5.10 -10.44
CA SER A 194 -13.19 -5.58 -10.70
C SER A 194 -13.22 -6.60 -11.85
N SER A 195 -14.21 -7.50 -11.82
CA SER A 195 -14.57 -8.36 -12.95
C SER A 195 -15.50 -7.66 -13.96
N GLN A 196 -15.93 -6.42 -13.66
CA GLN A 196 -16.83 -5.67 -14.52
C GLN A 196 -16.14 -4.38 -15.00
N GLN A 197 -16.31 -4.09 -16.29
CA GLN A 197 -15.83 -2.85 -16.88
C GLN A 197 -16.53 -1.65 -16.23
N LYS A 198 -15.73 -0.64 -15.86
CA LYS A 198 -16.18 0.67 -15.38
C LYS A 198 -15.59 1.75 -16.29
N ASP A 199 -16.07 2.98 -16.20
CA ASP A 199 -15.48 4.09 -16.93
C ASP A 199 -14.01 4.32 -16.52
N LYS A 200 -13.17 4.59 -17.51
CA LYS A 200 -11.72 4.87 -17.31
C LYS A 200 -10.96 3.73 -16.61
N ASN A 201 -11.04 2.52 -17.17
CA ASN A 201 -10.31 1.36 -16.67
C ASN A 201 -9.01 1.11 -17.42
N ILE A 202 -8.08 0.47 -16.72
CA ILE A 202 -6.99 -0.30 -17.31
C ILE A 202 -7.45 -1.76 -17.36
N VAL A 203 -7.35 -2.37 -18.53
CA VAL A 203 -7.71 -3.77 -18.71
C VAL A 203 -6.45 -4.63 -18.60
N LEU A 204 -6.51 -5.66 -17.76
CA LEU A 204 -5.50 -6.71 -17.70
C LEU A 204 -6.08 -7.99 -18.29
N GLU A 205 -5.66 -8.32 -19.51
CA GLU A 205 -6.01 -9.57 -20.19
C GLU A 205 -5.15 -10.74 -19.67
N ASP A 206 -3.92 -10.43 -19.32
CA ASP A 206 -2.96 -11.31 -18.65
C ASP A 206 -2.17 -10.57 -17.57
N PHE A 207 -1.25 -11.25 -16.91
CA PHE A 207 -0.46 -10.67 -15.82
C PHE A 207 1.00 -10.34 -16.21
N SER A 208 1.31 -10.34 -17.51
CA SER A 208 2.67 -10.05 -18.00
C SER A 208 3.15 -8.65 -17.66
N ASN A 209 2.24 -7.70 -17.58
CA ASN A 209 2.50 -6.29 -17.28
C ASN A 209 2.55 -5.96 -15.78
N VAL A 210 2.25 -6.92 -14.90
CA VAL A 210 2.23 -6.64 -13.44
C VAL A 210 3.62 -6.33 -12.92
N GLY A 211 4.67 -6.93 -13.52
CA GLY A 211 6.04 -6.75 -13.06
C GLY A 211 6.33 -7.48 -11.74
N LYS A 212 7.60 -7.58 -11.38
CA LYS A 212 8.05 -8.22 -10.14
C LYS A 212 8.10 -7.27 -8.95
N SER A 213 8.15 -5.96 -9.22
CA SER A 213 8.16 -4.94 -8.17
C SER A 213 6.87 -4.12 -8.16
N PRO A 214 6.45 -3.60 -7.00
CA PRO A 214 5.30 -2.70 -6.90
C PRO A 214 5.53 -1.38 -7.65
N VAL A 215 6.78 -0.95 -7.80
CA VAL A 215 7.17 0.23 -8.57
C VAL A 215 6.89 0.04 -10.06
N GLU A 216 7.30 -1.12 -10.63
CA GLU A 216 6.99 -1.46 -12.02
C GLU A 216 5.49 -1.49 -12.28
N PHE A 217 4.74 -2.11 -11.37
CA PHE A 217 3.28 -2.17 -11.47
C PHE A 217 2.64 -0.79 -11.42
N LEU A 218 3.03 0.05 -10.46
CA LEU A 218 2.50 1.40 -10.37
C LEU A 218 2.83 2.25 -11.60
N ARG A 219 4.06 2.15 -12.13
CA ARG A 219 4.44 2.82 -13.38
C ARG A 219 3.59 2.36 -14.56
N PHE A 220 3.29 1.07 -14.65
CA PHE A 220 2.37 0.55 -15.66
C PHE A 220 0.96 1.15 -15.52
N LEU A 221 0.45 1.28 -14.29
CA LEU A 221 -0.89 1.83 -14.05
C LEU A 221 -1.00 3.35 -14.32
N LEU A 222 0.11 4.08 -14.31
CA LEU A 222 0.11 5.54 -14.47
C LEU A 222 0.50 6.01 -15.89
N LYS A 223 0.93 5.10 -16.76
CA LYS A 223 1.18 5.36 -18.19
C LYS A 223 -0.13 5.44 -18.98
#